data_09cc53332f39eb0671a6f8d5594aee90
#
_entry.id   09cc53332f39eb0671a6f8d5594aee90
#
_cell.length_a   1.000
_cell.length_b   1.000
_cell.length_c   1.000
_cell.angle_alpha   90.00
_cell.angle_beta   90.00
_cell.angle_gamma   90.00
#
_symmetry.space_group_name_H-M   'P 1'
#
loop_
_entity.id
_entity.type
_entity.pdbx_description
1 polymer ?
#
loop_
_entity_poly.entity_id
_entity_poly.type
_entity_poly.pdbx_seq_one_letter_code
_entity_poly.pdbx_strand_id
1 'polypeptide(L)'
;MAMDDIVYIVDDDANVRRSVALLLRTQNYIVDTYLSGTAFLDKATSLRPGCVLLDIQMPEMDGIAVLERLKHAIFKSPIIVMTGHGDIGTAVTAMRHGAHNFIEKPFDRDTIMSALNEAFALSNAKDEQRLTAAAAMARLDRLSGREREILDGLVNGQTNKMTAIKLGISPRTVEIHRAHMMDRLGVRTLPDALRIALVAELGNSQ
;
A
#
# COMPACT_ATOMS: atom_id res chain seq x y z
N MET A 1 1.32 12.33 -18.03
CA MET A 1 2.52 11.59 -17.61
C MET A 1 3.72 12.48 -17.87
N ALA A 2 4.47 12.86 -16.85
CA ALA A 2 5.73 13.54 -17.01
C ALA A 2 6.72 12.56 -17.65
N MET A 3 7.54 13.02 -18.62
CA MET A 3 8.47 12.14 -19.36
C MET A 3 9.66 11.61 -18.52
N ASP A 4 9.68 11.81 -17.19
CA ASP A 4 10.80 11.50 -16.30
C ASP A 4 10.40 10.78 -15.00
N ASP A 5 9.24 10.11 -14.98
CA ASP A 5 8.79 9.36 -13.80
C ASP A 5 9.71 8.15 -13.54
N ILE A 6 10.36 8.14 -12.36
CA ILE A 6 11.31 7.09 -11.97
C ILE A 6 10.64 6.07 -11.07
N VAL A 7 10.89 4.79 -11.34
CA VAL A 7 10.46 3.68 -10.48
C VAL A 7 11.67 2.89 -10.02
N TYR A 8 11.79 2.72 -8.71
CA TYR A 8 12.81 1.91 -8.05
C TYR A 8 12.21 0.56 -7.69
N ILE A 9 12.75 -0.54 -8.19
CA ILE A 9 12.29 -1.90 -7.90
C ILE A 9 13.25 -2.55 -6.94
N VAL A 10 12.77 -2.92 -5.76
CA VAL A 10 13.54 -3.60 -4.71
C VAL A 10 12.92 -4.98 -4.48
N ASP A 11 13.59 -6.04 -4.92
CA ASP A 11 13.09 -7.42 -4.87
C ASP A 11 14.31 -8.35 -5.00
N ASP A 12 14.38 -9.45 -4.28
CA ASP A 12 15.54 -10.38 -4.37
C ASP A 12 15.44 -11.32 -5.57
N ASP A 13 14.21 -11.57 -6.09
CA ASP A 13 14.02 -12.41 -7.29
C ASP A 13 14.39 -11.64 -8.58
N ALA A 14 15.45 -12.08 -9.23
CA ALA A 14 15.93 -11.51 -10.49
C ALA A 14 14.90 -11.61 -11.64
N ASN A 15 13.98 -12.59 -11.61
CA ASN A 15 12.97 -12.75 -12.65
C ASN A 15 11.85 -11.71 -12.45
N VAL A 16 11.43 -11.50 -11.20
CA VAL A 16 10.45 -10.45 -10.85
C VAL A 16 11.03 -9.10 -11.25
N ARG A 17 12.25 -8.76 -10.81
CA ARG A 17 12.88 -7.48 -11.16
C ARG A 17 12.94 -7.25 -12.67
N ARG A 18 13.38 -8.28 -13.45
CA ARG A 18 13.49 -8.17 -14.91
C ARG A 18 12.13 -7.98 -15.59
N SER A 19 11.14 -8.77 -15.18
CA SER A 19 9.79 -8.73 -15.79
C SER A 19 9.11 -7.40 -15.52
N VAL A 20 9.15 -6.93 -14.27
CA VAL A 20 8.56 -5.64 -13.88
C VAL A 20 9.31 -4.48 -14.55
N ALA A 21 10.65 -4.51 -14.57
CA ALA A 21 11.44 -3.48 -15.23
C ALA A 21 11.15 -3.40 -16.74
N LEU A 22 11.03 -4.54 -17.42
CA LEU A 22 10.68 -4.58 -18.83
C LEU A 22 9.30 -3.97 -19.06
N LEU A 23 8.30 -4.40 -18.29
CA LEU A 23 6.95 -3.87 -18.35
C LEU A 23 6.94 -2.34 -18.21
N LEU A 24 7.59 -1.80 -17.18
CA LEU A 24 7.58 -0.36 -16.89
C LEU A 24 8.34 0.46 -17.94
N ARG A 25 9.46 -0.06 -18.47
CA ARG A 25 10.19 0.59 -19.57
C ARG A 25 9.35 0.67 -20.84
N THR A 26 8.50 -0.32 -21.14
CA THR A 26 7.55 -0.25 -22.27
C THR A 26 6.48 0.83 -22.07
N GLN A 27 6.28 1.29 -20.85
CA GLN A 27 5.37 2.38 -20.47
C GLN A 27 6.09 3.74 -20.29
N ASN A 28 7.36 3.83 -20.74
CA ASN A 28 8.21 5.02 -20.68
C ASN A 28 8.61 5.47 -19.26
N TYR A 29 8.61 4.57 -18.27
CA TYR A 29 9.22 4.86 -16.97
C TYR A 29 10.74 4.69 -17.03
N ILE A 30 11.46 5.52 -16.29
CA ILE A 30 12.86 5.27 -15.95
C ILE A 30 12.88 4.26 -14.81
N VAL A 31 13.66 3.18 -14.94
CA VAL A 31 13.62 2.08 -13.96
C VAL A 31 15.02 1.73 -13.50
N ASP A 32 15.25 1.85 -12.18
CA ASP A 32 16.40 1.33 -11.47
C ASP A 32 16.01 0.12 -10.60
N THR A 33 16.91 -0.84 -10.44
CA THR A 33 16.60 -2.07 -9.72
C THR A 33 17.63 -2.35 -8.63
N TYR A 34 17.17 -2.85 -7.49
CA TYR A 34 17.98 -3.21 -6.33
C TYR A 34 17.68 -4.65 -5.93
N LEU A 35 18.72 -5.41 -5.63
CA LEU A 35 18.62 -6.84 -5.31
C LEU A 35 18.30 -7.11 -3.82
N SER A 36 18.35 -6.09 -2.98
CA SER A 36 18.06 -6.21 -1.54
C SER A 36 17.68 -4.88 -0.93
N GLY A 37 17.04 -4.91 0.24
CA GLY A 37 16.73 -3.72 1.03
C GLY A 37 17.97 -2.94 1.43
N THR A 38 19.06 -3.62 1.77
CA THR A 38 20.34 -2.99 2.13
C THR A 38 20.90 -2.20 0.95
N ALA A 39 20.98 -2.82 -0.24
CA ALA A 39 21.49 -2.15 -1.45
C ALA A 39 20.66 -0.91 -1.83
N PHE A 40 19.36 -0.93 -1.57
CA PHE A 40 18.48 0.21 -1.78
C PHE A 40 18.73 1.31 -0.75
N LEU A 41 18.77 0.97 0.55
CA LEU A 41 18.94 1.93 1.64
C LEU A 41 20.28 2.69 1.53
N ASP A 42 21.35 2.04 1.10
CA ASP A 42 22.66 2.67 0.87
C ASP A 42 22.63 3.81 -0.15
N LYS A 43 21.64 3.81 -1.03
CA LYS A 43 21.45 4.81 -2.08
C LYS A 43 20.27 5.76 -1.81
N ALA A 44 19.34 5.38 -0.95
CA ALA A 44 18.03 6.03 -0.78
C ALA A 44 18.11 7.55 -0.60
N THR A 45 19.10 8.05 0.17
CA THR A 45 19.28 9.49 0.43
C THR A 45 19.76 10.28 -0.78
N SER A 46 20.35 9.64 -1.78
CA SER A 46 20.88 10.26 -3.00
C SER A 46 19.98 10.09 -4.22
N LEU A 47 18.87 9.35 -4.07
CA LEU A 47 17.95 9.10 -5.18
C LEU A 47 17.12 10.34 -5.52
N ARG A 48 16.82 10.49 -6.80
CA ARG A 48 15.84 11.48 -7.26
C ARG A 48 14.42 11.10 -6.79
N PRO A 49 13.50 12.06 -6.67
CA PRO A 49 12.10 11.75 -6.42
C PRO A 49 11.55 10.73 -7.44
N GLY A 50 10.80 9.75 -6.96
CA GLY A 50 10.25 8.67 -7.79
C GLY A 50 9.23 7.86 -7.00
N CYS A 51 8.93 6.63 -7.43
CA CYS A 51 8.11 5.68 -6.71
C CYS A 51 8.90 4.39 -6.46
N VAL A 52 8.75 3.77 -5.29
CA VAL A 52 9.41 2.51 -4.94
C VAL A 52 8.41 1.36 -4.99
N LEU A 53 8.74 0.31 -5.73
CA LEU A 53 8.10 -1.00 -5.63
C LEU A 53 9.00 -1.87 -4.75
N LEU A 54 8.53 -2.21 -3.56
CA LEU A 54 9.32 -2.89 -2.52
C LEU A 54 8.73 -4.27 -2.22
N ASP A 55 9.50 -5.31 -2.45
CA ASP A 55 9.14 -6.64 -1.96
C ASP A 55 9.24 -6.69 -0.43
N ILE A 56 8.28 -7.37 0.19
CA ILE A 56 8.31 -7.60 1.64
C ILE A 56 9.19 -8.80 1.98
N GLN A 57 9.12 -9.86 1.21
CA GLN A 57 9.78 -11.13 1.51
C GLN A 57 11.19 -11.17 0.88
N MET A 58 12.16 -10.53 1.50
CA MET A 58 13.55 -10.54 1.07
C MET A 58 14.46 -11.16 2.14
N PRO A 59 15.54 -11.88 1.73
CA PRO A 59 16.57 -12.37 2.66
C PRO A 59 17.25 -11.22 3.42
N GLU A 60 17.81 -11.51 4.59
CA GLU A 60 18.58 -10.60 5.46
C GLU A 60 17.79 -9.42 6.02
N MET A 61 17.08 -8.68 5.19
CA MET A 61 16.27 -7.52 5.58
C MET A 61 14.97 -7.54 4.80
N ASP A 62 13.86 -7.76 5.49
CA ASP A 62 12.53 -7.71 4.89
C ASP A 62 12.08 -6.27 4.56
N GLY A 63 11.03 -6.16 3.76
CA GLY A 63 10.51 -4.86 3.32
C GLY A 63 9.96 -4.02 4.48
N ILE A 64 9.49 -4.63 5.57
CA ILE A 64 9.01 -3.89 6.76
C ILE A 64 10.18 -3.19 7.44
N ALA A 65 11.31 -3.88 7.62
CA ALA A 65 12.51 -3.28 8.18
C ALA A 65 13.07 -2.15 7.29
N VAL A 66 12.93 -2.27 5.96
CA VAL A 66 13.26 -1.17 5.02
C VAL A 66 12.35 0.03 5.25
N LEU A 67 11.03 -0.17 5.35
CA LEU A 67 10.06 0.90 5.62
C LEU A 67 10.37 1.63 6.93
N GLU A 68 10.67 0.89 8.01
CA GLU A 68 11.03 1.47 9.30
C GLU A 68 12.24 2.39 9.20
N ARG A 69 13.30 1.96 8.51
CA ARG A 69 14.50 2.77 8.32
C ARG A 69 14.24 4.01 7.48
N LEU A 70 13.42 3.90 6.44
CA LEU A 70 13.04 5.03 5.58
C LEU A 70 12.15 6.05 6.31
N LYS A 71 11.32 5.61 7.26
CA LYS A 71 10.50 6.50 8.09
C LYS A 71 11.34 7.48 8.92
N HIS A 72 12.52 7.06 9.34
CA HIS A 72 13.48 7.91 10.09
C HIS A 72 14.38 8.76 9.16
N ALA A 73 14.43 8.41 7.86
CA ALA A 73 15.10 9.20 6.85
C ALA A 73 14.12 10.20 6.22
N ILE A 74 14.65 11.34 5.69
CA ILE A 74 13.81 12.31 4.95
C ILE A 74 13.56 11.76 3.53
N PHE A 75 12.95 10.56 3.46
CA PHE A 75 12.59 9.94 2.19
C PHE A 75 11.14 10.26 1.86
N LYS A 76 10.92 11.01 0.76
CA LYS A 76 9.58 11.55 0.41
C LYS A 76 8.87 10.78 -0.72
N SER A 77 9.57 9.86 -1.36
CA SER A 77 8.98 9.09 -2.47
C SER A 77 7.94 8.10 -1.96
N PRO A 78 6.77 7.96 -2.63
CA PRO A 78 5.79 6.96 -2.25
C PRO A 78 6.36 5.54 -2.41
N ILE A 79 5.99 4.66 -1.48
CA ILE A 79 6.40 3.26 -1.47
C ILE A 79 5.18 2.38 -1.65
N ILE A 80 5.17 1.57 -2.69
CA ILE A 80 4.18 0.52 -2.93
C ILE A 80 4.83 -0.81 -2.56
N VAL A 81 4.24 -1.54 -1.62
CA VAL A 81 4.77 -2.84 -1.24
C VAL A 81 4.18 -3.96 -2.09
N MET A 82 4.99 -4.96 -2.41
CA MET A 82 4.57 -6.18 -3.08
C MET A 82 4.49 -7.30 -2.05
N THR A 83 3.31 -7.91 -1.88
CA THR A 83 3.04 -8.93 -0.84
C THR A 83 2.70 -10.27 -1.45
N GLY A 84 2.87 -11.36 -0.70
CA GLY A 84 2.35 -12.68 -1.07
C GLY A 84 0.82 -12.73 -1.03
N HIS A 85 0.25 -13.70 -1.72
CA HIS A 85 -1.21 -13.86 -1.81
C HIS A 85 -1.86 -14.11 -0.44
N GLY A 86 -2.90 -13.32 -0.12
CA GLY A 86 -3.69 -13.46 1.10
C GLY A 86 -3.02 -12.94 2.38
N ASP A 87 -1.86 -12.28 2.29
CA ASP A 87 -1.13 -11.73 3.44
C ASP A 87 -1.61 -10.32 3.82
N ILE A 88 -2.87 -10.21 4.20
CA ILE A 88 -3.48 -8.96 4.62
C ILE A 88 -2.79 -8.41 5.88
N GLY A 89 -2.35 -9.28 6.79
CA GLY A 89 -1.65 -8.87 8.02
C GLY A 89 -0.38 -8.11 7.73
N THR A 90 0.44 -8.63 6.83
CA THR A 90 1.67 -7.99 6.38
C THR A 90 1.39 -6.70 5.60
N ALA A 91 0.36 -6.68 4.74
CA ALA A 91 -0.05 -5.47 4.04
C ALA A 91 -0.47 -4.35 5.01
N VAL A 92 -1.27 -4.66 6.03
CA VAL A 92 -1.66 -3.69 7.08
C VAL A 92 -0.44 -3.20 7.85
N THR A 93 0.48 -4.10 8.21
CA THR A 93 1.71 -3.74 8.89
C THR A 93 2.54 -2.76 8.04
N ALA A 94 2.70 -3.04 6.75
CA ALA A 94 3.40 -2.15 5.82
C ALA A 94 2.74 -0.75 5.76
N MET A 95 1.41 -0.69 5.69
CA MET A 95 0.68 0.59 5.71
C MET A 95 0.92 1.37 7.01
N ARG A 96 0.94 0.70 8.18
CA ARG A 96 1.28 1.32 9.48
C ARG A 96 2.72 1.86 9.53
N HIS A 97 3.64 1.23 8.80
CA HIS A 97 5.04 1.68 8.68
C HIS A 97 5.25 2.70 7.56
N GLY A 98 4.16 3.19 6.92
CA GLY A 98 4.22 4.30 5.98
C GLY A 98 4.27 3.91 4.51
N ALA A 99 3.99 2.65 4.18
CA ALA A 99 3.72 2.28 2.80
C ALA A 99 2.54 3.09 2.27
N HIS A 100 2.65 3.57 1.03
CA HIS A 100 1.61 4.34 0.38
C HIS A 100 0.48 3.45 -0.12
N ASN A 101 0.83 2.29 -0.66
CA ASN A 101 -0.08 1.32 -1.26
C ASN A 101 0.53 -0.08 -1.14
N PHE A 102 -0.26 -1.11 -1.45
CA PHE A 102 0.26 -2.47 -1.62
C PHE A 102 -0.39 -3.15 -2.82
N ILE A 103 0.33 -4.12 -3.40
CA ILE A 103 -0.17 -5.00 -4.47
C ILE A 103 0.15 -6.45 -4.12
N GLU A 104 -0.77 -7.37 -4.42
CA GLU A 104 -0.60 -8.79 -4.16
C GLU A 104 0.06 -9.50 -5.36
N LYS A 105 1.07 -10.33 -5.08
CA LYS A 105 1.69 -11.24 -6.06
C LYS A 105 0.83 -12.52 -6.20
N PRO A 106 0.55 -13.04 -7.41
CA PRO A 106 0.93 -12.49 -8.70
C PRO A 106 0.03 -11.31 -9.12
N PHE A 107 0.61 -10.30 -9.74
CA PHE A 107 -0.08 -9.12 -10.21
C PHE A 107 0.00 -9.00 -11.74
N ASP A 108 -0.99 -8.40 -12.34
CA ASP A 108 -1.02 -8.05 -13.76
C ASP A 108 -0.51 -6.63 -14.02
N ARG A 109 -0.45 -6.29 -15.32
CA ARG A 109 -0.02 -4.96 -15.77
C ARG A 109 -0.90 -3.85 -15.21
N ASP A 110 -2.22 -4.04 -15.25
CA ASP A 110 -3.17 -2.99 -14.92
C ASP A 110 -3.14 -2.67 -13.42
N THR A 111 -2.91 -3.66 -12.58
CA THR A 111 -2.71 -3.52 -11.14
C THR A 111 -1.50 -2.65 -10.82
N ILE A 112 -0.32 -2.93 -11.43
CA ILE A 112 0.90 -2.12 -11.22
C ILE A 112 0.68 -0.69 -11.73
N MET A 113 0.11 -0.54 -12.92
CA MET A 113 -0.09 0.78 -13.54
C MET A 113 -1.06 1.63 -12.72
N SER A 114 -2.13 1.04 -12.20
CA SER A 114 -3.07 1.75 -11.32
C SER A 114 -2.37 2.26 -10.06
N ALA A 115 -1.62 1.38 -9.38
CA ALA A 115 -0.92 1.73 -8.15
C ALA A 115 0.14 2.83 -8.37
N LEU A 116 0.90 2.78 -9.47
CA LEU A 116 1.88 3.81 -9.83
C LEU A 116 1.21 5.14 -10.16
N ASN A 117 0.12 5.14 -10.94
CA ASN A 117 -0.62 6.36 -11.26
C ASN A 117 -1.14 7.05 -10.01
N GLU A 118 -1.67 6.29 -9.05
CA GLU A 118 -2.09 6.84 -7.75
C GLU A 118 -0.91 7.44 -6.98
N ALA A 119 0.21 6.72 -6.91
CA ALA A 119 1.40 7.16 -6.20
C ALA A 119 1.98 8.46 -6.78
N PHE A 120 2.10 8.56 -8.10
CA PHE A 120 2.60 9.77 -8.75
C PHE A 120 1.60 10.94 -8.69
N ALA A 121 0.29 10.68 -8.79
CA ALA A 121 -0.72 11.73 -8.65
C ALA A 121 -0.65 12.42 -7.28
N LEU A 122 -0.44 11.65 -6.21
CA LEU A 122 -0.31 12.19 -4.85
C LEU A 122 1.03 12.89 -4.60
N SER A 123 2.11 12.42 -5.24
CA SER A 123 3.41 13.10 -5.18
C SER A 123 3.39 14.47 -5.88
N ASN A 124 2.58 14.62 -6.91
CA ASN A 124 2.44 15.86 -7.70
C ASN A 124 1.37 16.81 -7.13
N ALA A 125 0.42 16.31 -6.35
CA ALA A 125 -0.52 17.15 -5.61
C ALA A 125 0.23 17.79 -4.42
N LYS A 126 0.83 18.96 -4.67
CA LYS A 126 1.38 19.81 -3.62
C LYS A 126 0.34 19.94 -2.49
N ASP A 127 0.62 19.37 -1.32
CA ASP A 127 0.15 19.70 0.04
C ASP A 127 -1.36 20.00 0.30
N GLU A 128 -2.26 19.95 -0.67
CA GLU A 128 -3.62 20.47 -0.47
C GLU A 128 -4.68 19.47 0.00
N GLN A 129 -4.41 18.17 0.04
CA GLN A 129 -5.38 17.20 0.56
C GLN A 129 -4.74 16.08 1.39
N ARG A 130 -3.94 16.42 2.37
CA ARG A 130 -3.65 15.44 3.43
C ARG A 130 -4.96 15.10 4.13
N LEU A 131 -5.34 13.82 4.08
CA LEU A 131 -6.48 13.32 4.86
C LEU A 131 -6.21 13.62 6.35
N THR A 132 -6.94 14.58 6.91
CA THR A 132 -6.83 14.89 8.34
C THR A 132 -7.56 13.82 9.15
N ALA A 133 -7.16 13.62 10.41
CA ALA A 133 -7.85 12.69 11.31
C ALA A 133 -9.36 13.00 11.40
N ALA A 134 -9.74 14.28 11.45
CA ALA A 134 -11.14 14.70 11.48
C ALA A 134 -11.90 14.29 10.20
N ALA A 135 -11.30 14.47 9.02
CA ALA A 135 -11.91 14.06 7.76
C ALA A 135 -12.00 12.52 7.65
N ALA A 136 -11.01 11.79 8.18
CA ALA A 136 -11.04 10.34 8.25
C ALA A 136 -12.17 9.85 9.18
N MET A 137 -12.29 10.42 10.38
CA MET A 137 -13.38 10.10 11.32
C MET A 137 -14.76 10.35 10.71
N ALA A 138 -14.98 11.49 10.06
CA ALA A 138 -16.25 11.81 9.40
C ALA A 138 -16.62 10.80 8.29
N ARG A 139 -15.64 10.18 7.63
CA ARG A 139 -15.89 9.08 6.68
C ARG A 139 -16.26 7.78 7.40
N LEU A 140 -15.56 7.45 8.49
CA LEU A 140 -15.86 6.27 9.30
C LEU A 140 -17.26 6.33 9.93
N ASP A 141 -17.76 7.50 10.30
CA ASP A 141 -19.08 7.68 10.90
C ASP A 141 -20.24 7.38 9.94
N ARG A 142 -19.97 7.32 8.64
CA ARG A 142 -20.96 6.90 7.62
C ARG A 142 -21.15 5.38 7.57
N LEU A 143 -20.23 4.60 8.16
CA LEU A 143 -20.31 3.14 8.14
C LEU A 143 -21.39 2.63 9.08
N SER A 144 -22.13 1.60 8.65
CA SER A 144 -22.97 0.81 9.55
C SER A 144 -22.11 0.03 10.55
N GLY A 145 -22.71 -0.41 11.65
CA GLY A 145 -22.00 -1.23 12.64
C GLY A 145 -21.33 -2.46 12.02
N ARG A 146 -22.02 -3.14 11.07
CA ARG A 146 -21.44 -4.32 10.36
C ARG A 146 -20.25 -3.97 9.47
N GLU A 147 -20.33 -2.86 8.75
CA GLU A 147 -19.23 -2.40 7.91
C GLU A 147 -18.01 -1.98 8.75
N ARG A 148 -18.25 -1.37 9.92
CA ARG A 148 -17.19 -1.01 10.87
C ARG A 148 -16.51 -2.26 11.44
N GLU A 149 -17.27 -3.28 11.88
CA GLU A 149 -16.72 -4.56 12.35
C GLU A 149 -15.84 -5.25 11.29
N ILE A 150 -16.22 -5.14 10.02
CA ILE A 150 -15.44 -5.68 8.90
C ILE A 150 -14.19 -4.87 8.67
N LEU A 151 -14.25 -3.54 8.70
CA LEU A 151 -13.08 -2.67 8.59
C LEU A 151 -12.10 -2.94 9.73
N ASP A 152 -12.58 -3.08 10.96
CA ASP A 152 -11.77 -3.43 12.13
C ASP A 152 -11.07 -4.79 11.95
N GLY A 153 -11.79 -5.77 11.38
CA GLY A 153 -11.20 -7.06 11.01
C GLY A 153 -10.04 -6.90 10.03
N LEU A 154 -10.23 -6.10 8.99
CA LEU A 154 -9.21 -5.82 7.98
C LEU A 154 -8.00 -5.10 8.57
N VAL A 155 -8.21 -4.08 9.39
CA VAL A 155 -7.14 -3.34 10.10
C VAL A 155 -6.33 -4.24 11.03
N ASN A 156 -6.96 -5.31 11.55
CA ASN A 156 -6.29 -6.35 12.33
C ASN A 156 -5.74 -7.51 11.48
N GLY A 157 -5.67 -7.36 10.17
CA GLY A 157 -5.10 -8.35 9.26
C GLY A 157 -5.93 -9.62 9.06
N GLN A 158 -7.23 -9.58 9.39
CA GLN A 158 -8.11 -10.74 9.25
C GLN A 158 -8.53 -10.95 7.79
N THR A 159 -8.47 -12.20 7.33
CA THR A 159 -9.03 -12.60 6.03
C THR A 159 -10.57 -12.58 6.06
N ASN A 160 -11.22 -12.57 4.90
CA ASN A 160 -12.69 -12.71 4.81
C ASN A 160 -13.21 -13.95 5.57
N LYS A 161 -12.48 -15.06 5.53
CA LYS A 161 -12.84 -16.30 6.21
C LYS A 161 -12.78 -16.15 7.74
N MET A 162 -11.73 -15.50 8.24
CA MET A 162 -11.58 -15.23 9.68
C MET A 162 -12.67 -14.29 10.18
N THR A 163 -12.92 -13.21 9.44
CA THR A 163 -13.98 -12.24 9.75
C THR A 163 -15.37 -12.91 9.72
N ALA A 164 -15.63 -13.78 8.74
CA ALA A 164 -16.89 -14.53 8.64
C ALA A 164 -17.13 -15.39 9.86
N ILE A 165 -16.13 -16.14 10.32
CA ILE A 165 -16.20 -16.98 11.54
C ILE A 165 -16.47 -16.09 12.77
N LYS A 166 -15.71 -15.01 12.94
CA LYS A 166 -15.85 -14.08 14.08
C LYS A 166 -17.24 -13.45 14.15
N LEU A 167 -17.83 -13.10 13.00
CA LEU A 167 -19.12 -12.42 12.93
C LEU A 167 -20.33 -13.35 12.79
N GLY A 168 -20.11 -14.67 12.66
CA GLY A 168 -21.19 -15.66 12.50
C GLY A 168 -21.95 -15.53 11.17
N ILE A 169 -21.26 -15.13 10.09
CA ILE A 169 -21.84 -14.95 8.74
C ILE A 169 -21.03 -15.73 7.69
N SER A 170 -21.53 -15.78 6.46
CA SER A 170 -20.79 -16.42 5.38
C SER A 170 -19.65 -15.52 4.84
N PRO A 171 -18.55 -16.08 4.28
CA PRO A 171 -17.53 -15.30 3.59
C PRO A 171 -18.11 -14.44 2.46
N ARG A 172 -19.12 -14.94 1.77
CA ARG A 172 -19.83 -14.19 0.71
C ARG A 172 -20.55 -12.96 1.27
N THR A 173 -21.13 -13.07 2.47
CA THR A 173 -21.76 -11.94 3.15
C THR A 173 -20.72 -10.89 3.55
N VAL A 174 -19.51 -11.31 3.99
CA VAL A 174 -18.38 -10.40 4.26
C VAL A 174 -18.00 -9.63 3.01
N GLU A 175 -17.91 -10.29 1.84
CA GLU A 175 -17.60 -9.62 0.57
C GLU A 175 -18.62 -8.55 0.20
N ILE A 176 -19.91 -8.83 0.38
CA ILE A 176 -20.99 -7.87 0.12
C ILE A 176 -20.85 -6.64 1.04
N HIS A 177 -20.64 -6.85 2.33
CA HIS A 177 -20.46 -5.74 3.26
C HIS A 177 -19.17 -4.96 2.97
N ARG A 178 -18.08 -5.63 2.54
CA ARG A 178 -16.86 -4.94 2.08
C ARG A 178 -17.14 -4.02 0.89
N ALA A 179 -17.90 -4.49 -0.09
CA ALA A 179 -18.27 -3.66 -1.23
C ALA A 179 -19.05 -2.41 -0.79
N HIS A 180 -20.06 -2.56 0.07
CA HIS A 180 -20.82 -1.44 0.62
C HIS A 180 -19.96 -0.49 1.47
N MET A 181 -19.05 -1.04 2.28
CA MET A 181 -18.08 -0.27 3.06
C MET A 181 -17.20 0.60 2.15
N MET A 182 -16.65 0.02 1.09
CA MET A 182 -15.82 0.76 0.12
C MET A 182 -16.60 1.90 -0.52
N ASP A 183 -17.84 1.64 -0.95
CA ASP A 183 -18.73 2.63 -1.54
C ASP A 183 -19.04 3.78 -0.56
N ARG A 184 -19.37 3.47 0.69
CA ARG A 184 -19.65 4.48 1.72
C ARG A 184 -18.44 5.31 2.12
N LEU A 185 -17.24 4.70 2.13
CA LEU A 185 -15.99 5.42 2.34
C LEU A 185 -15.60 6.29 1.13
N GLY A 186 -16.22 6.05 -0.05
CA GLY A 186 -15.90 6.73 -1.29
C GLY A 186 -14.52 6.35 -1.82
N VAL A 187 -14.12 5.07 -1.67
CA VAL A 187 -12.81 4.57 -2.11
C VAL A 187 -12.97 3.38 -3.06
N ARG A 188 -11.96 3.16 -3.90
CA ARG A 188 -11.97 2.07 -4.88
C ARG A 188 -11.04 0.92 -4.51
N THR A 189 -10.06 1.17 -3.65
CA THR A 189 -9.04 0.18 -3.30
C THR A 189 -9.04 -0.10 -1.79
N LEU A 190 -8.64 -1.32 -1.42
CA LEU A 190 -8.49 -1.68 -0.01
C LEU A 190 -7.42 -0.84 0.71
N PRO A 191 -6.26 -0.54 0.10
CA PRO A 191 -5.28 0.38 0.69
C PRO A 191 -5.86 1.74 1.09
N ASP A 192 -6.76 2.31 0.27
CA ASP A 192 -7.39 3.59 0.60
C ASP A 192 -8.32 3.48 1.80
N ALA A 193 -9.09 2.39 1.91
CA ALA A 193 -9.93 2.14 3.08
C ALA A 193 -9.08 2.00 4.35
N LEU A 194 -8.00 1.23 4.29
CA LEU A 194 -7.06 1.06 5.40
C LEU A 194 -6.37 2.37 5.77
N ARG A 195 -5.99 3.19 4.81
CA ARG A 195 -5.38 4.52 5.05
C ARG A 195 -6.34 5.42 5.83
N ILE A 196 -7.63 5.45 5.47
CA ILE A 196 -8.65 6.20 6.22
C ILE A 196 -8.72 5.72 7.67
N ALA A 197 -8.79 4.40 7.89
CA ALA A 197 -8.87 3.82 9.22
C ALA A 197 -7.64 4.16 10.08
N LEU A 198 -6.43 3.97 9.52
CA LEU A 198 -5.16 4.21 10.21
C LEU A 198 -4.94 5.68 10.55
N VAL A 199 -5.32 6.62 9.66
CA VAL A 199 -5.25 8.06 9.94
C VAL A 199 -6.19 8.46 11.07
N ALA A 200 -7.39 7.87 11.13
CA ALA A 200 -8.34 8.10 12.22
C ALA A 200 -7.83 7.54 13.56
N GLU A 201 -7.23 6.35 13.58
CA GLU A 201 -6.61 5.77 14.79
C GLU A 201 -5.50 6.66 15.36
N LEU A 202 -4.60 7.16 14.51
CA LEU A 202 -3.50 8.05 14.93
C LEU A 202 -4.01 9.37 15.52
N GLY A 203 -5.14 9.89 15.03
CA GLY A 203 -5.76 11.11 15.56
C GLY A 203 -6.42 10.92 16.92
N ASN A 204 -6.84 9.70 17.28
CA ASN A 204 -7.43 9.39 18.58
C ASN A 204 -6.39 9.04 19.66
N SER A 205 -5.12 8.91 19.29
CA SER A 205 -4.02 8.53 20.22
C SER A 205 -3.22 9.73 20.74
N GLN A 206 -3.65 10.95 20.43
CA GLN A 206 -3.12 12.23 20.95
C GLN A 206 -4.13 12.87 21.91
#